data_f6e3478727659dbe368d2a9f32ef9df6
#
_entry.id   f6e3478727659dbe368d2a9f32ef9df6
#
_cell.length_a   1.000
_cell.length_b   1.000
_cell.length_c   1.000
_cell.angle_alpha   90.00
_cell.angle_beta   90.00
_cell.angle_gamma   90.00
#
_symmetry.space_group_name_H-M   'P 1'
#
loop_
_entity.id
_entity.type
_entity.pdbx_description
1 polymer ?
#
loop_
_entity_poly.entity_id
_entity_poly.type
_entity_poly.pdbx_seq_one_letter_code
_entity_poly.pdbx_strand_id
1 'polypeptide(L)'
;MDSIIKKAKEALSDHPILYGAAKAVFGRVSQYQERKEIEHKQQVFQENAREVLRLFVTCMEEQGIKYTLAFGSILGAIREHGFIKYDLDIDTAMWIDDFKPEMVEALERAGFTWLFSHKVDDGRLGREDTFEYHGVRIDIFYFYPAVDRLPYCCDFLMEQGMESHQRLPRRLEIPFSRERRKVSFEGMEVYLPDNAEEFCEYRYGADYMIPNPDWKWDGECEHIVEWREKIGVTESAKYPHGERQDTNI
;
A
#
# COMPACT_ATOMS: atom_id res chain seq x y z
N MET A 1 16.40 -20.87 4.23
CA MET A 1 17.62 -20.10 4.48
C MET A 1 17.80 -19.79 5.96
N ASP A 2 16.76 -19.44 6.68
CA ASP A 2 16.79 -19.07 8.12
C ASP A 2 17.35 -20.16 9.05
N SER A 3 17.07 -21.45 8.76
CA SER A 3 17.60 -22.58 9.53
C SER A 3 19.12 -22.73 9.42
N ILE A 4 19.69 -22.42 8.27
CA ILE A 4 21.16 -22.48 8.03
C ILE A 4 21.82 -21.29 8.71
N ILE A 5 21.24 -20.11 8.62
CA ILE A 5 21.73 -18.89 9.28
C ILE A 5 21.69 -19.05 10.79
N LYS A 6 20.61 -19.63 11.33
CA LYS A 6 20.48 -19.91 12.77
C LYS A 6 21.56 -20.86 13.27
N LYS A 7 21.77 -21.99 12.56
CA LYS A 7 22.84 -22.97 12.90
C LYS A 7 24.25 -22.36 12.79
N ALA A 8 24.49 -21.53 11.78
CA ALA A 8 25.77 -20.85 11.64
C ALA A 8 26.01 -19.81 12.77
N LYS A 9 24.96 -19.10 13.21
CA LYS A 9 25.04 -18.19 14.35
C LYS A 9 25.36 -18.92 15.63
N GLU A 10 24.70 -20.05 15.89
CA GLU A 10 24.96 -20.90 17.06
C GLU A 10 26.38 -21.47 17.05
N ALA A 11 26.87 -21.96 15.89
CA ALA A 11 28.21 -22.54 15.78
C ALA A 11 29.35 -21.52 15.89
N LEU A 12 29.08 -20.23 15.62
CA LEU A 12 30.09 -19.16 15.65
C LEU A 12 29.97 -18.27 16.89
N SER A 13 29.03 -18.53 17.78
CA SER A 13 28.78 -17.72 18.99
C SER A 13 30.02 -17.57 19.88
N ASP A 14 30.87 -18.60 19.94
CA ASP A 14 32.06 -18.66 20.81
C ASP A 14 33.30 -18.01 20.16
N HIS A 15 33.19 -17.51 18.90
CA HIS A 15 34.27 -16.88 18.17
C HIS A 15 33.88 -15.47 17.68
N PRO A 16 34.00 -14.43 18.51
CA PRO A 16 33.48 -13.09 18.23
C PRO A 16 33.91 -12.47 16.89
N ILE A 17 35.18 -12.71 16.50
CA ILE A 17 35.74 -12.19 15.25
C ILE A 17 35.10 -12.89 14.04
N LEU A 18 35.00 -14.21 14.08
CA LEU A 18 34.38 -15.01 13.01
C LEU A 18 32.88 -14.76 12.93
N TYR A 19 32.22 -14.58 14.07
CA TYR A 19 30.82 -14.20 14.13
C TYR A 19 30.56 -12.83 13.51
N GLY A 20 31.42 -11.83 13.82
CA GLY A 20 31.34 -10.50 13.24
C GLY A 20 31.55 -10.52 11.70
N ALA A 21 32.54 -11.27 11.22
CA ALA A 21 32.78 -11.43 9.79
C ALA A 21 31.62 -12.14 9.09
N ALA A 22 31.10 -13.23 9.66
CA ALA A 22 29.94 -13.94 9.12
C ALA A 22 28.69 -13.03 9.08
N LYS A 23 28.41 -12.29 10.15
CA LYS A 23 27.30 -11.31 10.20
C LYS A 23 27.41 -10.25 9.09
N ALA A 24 28.63 -9.73 8.84
CA ALA A 24 28.88 -8.75 7.79
C ALA A 24 28.64 -9.35 6.38
N VAL A 25 29.10 -10.59 6.14
CA VAL A 25 28.88 -11.29 4.86
C VAL A 25 27.38 -11.59 4.66
N PHE A 26 26.70 -12.14 5.68
CA PHE A 26 25.26 -12.40 5.59
C PHE A 26 24.47 -11.11 5.36
N GLY A 27 24.83 -10.01 6.03
CA GLY A 27 24.20 -8.72 5.82
C GLY A 27 24.34 -8.23 4.37
N ARG A 28 25.54 -8.36 3.79
CA ARG A 28 25.77 -7.98 2.38
C ARG A 28 25.01 -8.87 1.40
N VAL A 29 24.93 -10.17 1.65
CA VAL A 29 24.16 -11.12 0.83
C VAL A 29 22.67 -10.80 0.90
N SER A 30 22.13 -10.54 2.10
CA SER A 30 20.76 -10.14 2.28
C SER A 30 20.42 -8.84 1.56
N GLN A 31 21.26 -7.80 1.70
CA GLN A 31 21.08 -6.53 0.99
C GLN A 31 21.16 -6.69 -0.55
N TYR A 32 22.06 -7.55 -1.03
CA TYR A 32 22.14 -7.83 -2.47
C TYR A 32 20.88 -8.53 -2.99
N GLN A 33 20.36 -9.52 -2.25
CA GLN A 33 19.12 -10.22 -2.61
C GLN A 33 17.91 -9.28 -2.59
N GLU A 34 17.79 -8.47 -1.55
CA GLU A 34 16.74 -7.46 -1.42
C GLU A 34 16.77 -6.46 -2.58
N ARG A 35 17.95 -5.95 -2.91
CA ARG A 35 18.13 -5.06 -4.06
C ARG A 35 17.70 -5.73 -5.37
N LYS A 36 18.08 -6.99 -5.59
CA LYS A 36 17.69 -7.74 -6.79
C LYS A 36 16.18 -7.98 -6.87
N GLU A 37 15.55 -8.21 -5.73
CA GLU A 37 14.11 -8.33 -5.65
C GLU A 37 13.40 -7.01 -5.99
N ILE A 38 13.91 -5.89 -5.47
CA ILE A 38 13.39 -4.55 -5.79
C ILE A 38 13.58 -4.26 -7.29
N GLU A 39 14.76 -4.48 -7.85
CA GLU A 39 15.04 -4.29 -9.28
C GLU A 39 14.09 -5.13 -10.15
N HIS A 40 13.81 -6.37 -9.75
CA HIS A 40 12.87 -7.23 -10.46
C HIS A 40 11.42 -6.70 -10.36
N LYS A 41 10.97 -6.32 -9.18
CA LYS A 41 9.64 -5.72 -8.99
C LYS A 41 9.47 -4.44 -9.81
N GLN A 42 10.50 -3.58 -9.84
CA GLN A 42 10.48 -2.37 -10.68
C GLN A 42 10.35 -2.71 -12.17
N GLN A 43 11.07 -3.73 -12.65
CA GLN A 43 10.95 -4.16 -14.03
C GLN A 43 9.52 -4.67 -14.34
N VAL A 44 8.98 -5.55 -13.49
CA VAL A 44 7.61 -6.08 -13.62
C VAL A 44 6.60 -4.95 -13.63
N PHE A 45 6.75 -3.97 -12.75
CA PHE A 45 5.90 -2.80 -12.67
C PHE A 45 5.93 -2.00 -13.98
N GLN A 46 7.12 -1.64 -14.47
CA GLN A 46 7.27 -0.87 -15.71
C GLN A 46 6.71 -1.58 -16.94
N GLU A 47 6.78 -2.90 -16.98
CA GLU A 47 6.26 -3.69 -18.10
C GLU A 47 4.72 -3.82 -18.08
N ASN A 48 4.10 -3.86 -16.90
CA ASN A 48 2.69 -4.26 -16.75
C ASN A 48 1.76 -3.19 -16.15
N ALA A 49 2.27 -2.20 -15.43
CA ALA A 49 1.45 -1.26 -14.66
C ALA A 49 0.37 -0.54 -15.51
N ARG A 50 0.72 -0.18 -16.75
CA ARG A 50 -0.23 0.46 -17.66
C ARG A 50 -1.43 -0.44 -18.00
N GLU A 51 -1.20 -1.73 -18.22
CA GLU A 51 -2.28 -2.68 -18.50
C GLU A 51 -3.12 -2.91 -17.25
N VAL A 52 -2.47 -3.08 -16.11
CA VAL A 52 -3.13 -3.25 -14.80
C VAL A 52 -4.05 -2.07 -14.50
N LEU A 53 -3.54 -0.84 -14.62
CA LEU A 53 -4.36 0.35 -14.42
C LEU A 53 -5.51 0.42 -15.42
N ARG A 54 -5.30 0.12 -16.70
CA ARG A 54 -6.34 0.13 -17.73
C ARG A 54 -7.47 -0.84 -17.38
N LEU A 55 -7.15 -2.04 -16.95
CA LEU A 55 -8.15 -3.04 -16.56
C LEU A 55 -8.92 -2.60 -15.31
N PHE A 56 -8.21 -2.06 -14.31
CA PHE A 56 -8.85 -1.50 -13.12
C PHE A 56 -9.83 -0.38 -13.47
N VAL A 57 -9.40 0.60 -14.26
CA VAL A 57 -10.24 1.71 -14.72
C VAL A 57 -11.49 1.19 -15.42
N THR A 58 -11.33 0.24 -16.35
CA THR A 58 -12.45 -0.38 -17.06
C THR A 58 -13.44 -1.02 -16.10
N CYS A 59 -12.96 -1.80 -15.13
CA CYS A 59 -13.82 -2.42 -14.12
C CYS A 59 -14.59 -1.39 -13.30
N MET A 60 -13.92 -0.31 -12.87
CA MET A 60 -14.57 0.73 -12.08
C MET A 60 -15.64 1.46 -12.87
N GLU A 61 -15.37 1.80 -14.14
CA GLU A 61 -16.32 2.47 -15.02
C GLU A 61 -17.53 1.59 -15.34
N GLU A 62 -17.33 0.32 -15.65
CA GLU A 62 -18.42 -0.64 -15.94
C GLU A 62 -19.33 -0.85 -14.73
N GLN A 63 -18.80 -0.81 -13.51
CA GLN A 63 -19.58 -0.92 -12.28
C GLN A 63 -20.16 0.42 -11.80
N GLY A 64 -19.84 1.54 -12.48
CA GLY A 64 -20.22 2.88 -12.05
C GLY A 64 -19.69 3.24 -10.67
N ILE A 65 -18.47 2.79 -10.36
CA ILE A 65 -17.78 3.05 -9.09
C ILE A 65 -16.88 4.26 -9.25
N LYS A 66 -16.99 5.20 -8.31
CA LYS A 66 -16.13 6.38 -8.29
C LYS A 66 -14.82 6.04 -7.63
N TYR A 67 -13.74 6.29 -8.33
CA TYR A 67 -12.37 6.16 -7.84
C TYR A 67 -11.54 7.37 -8.27
N THR A 68 -10.37 7.54 -7.68
CA THR A 68 -9.29 8.42 -8.13
C THR A 68 -7.96 7.69 -7.98
N LEU A 69 -6.90 8.20 -8.62
CA LEU A 69 -5.55 7.87 -8.19
C LEU A 69 -5.32 8.42 -6.77
N ALA A 70 -4.33 7.87 -6.08
CA ALA A 70 -3.94 8.27 -4.73
C ALA A 70 -2.42 8.39 -4.62
N PHE A 71 -1.92 8.92 -3.55
CA PHE A 71 -0.51 8.92 -3.12
C PHE A 71 0.52 9.03 -4.26
N GLY A 72 1.41 8.02 -4.39
CA GLY A 72 2.47 7.98 -5.41
C GLY A 72 1.91 8.13 -6.82
N SER A 73 0.75 7.55 -7.10
CA SER A 73 0.08 7.65 -8.39
C SER A 73 -0.46 9.07 -8.69
N ILE A 74 -0.97 9.82 -7.67
CA ILE A 74 -1.29 11.26 -7.85
C ILE A 74 -0.02 12.04 -8.15
N LEU A 75 1.02 11.85 -7.34
CA LEU A 75 2.29 12.55 -7.50
C LEU A 75 2.90 12.32 -8.89
N GLY A 76 2.87 11.06 -9.36
CA GLY A 76 3.28 10.71 -10.71
C GLY A 76 2.45 11.42 -11.78
N ALA A 77 1.13 11.48 -11.61
CA ALA A 77 0.23 12.14 -12.56
C ALA A 77 0.50 13.66 -12.67
N ILE A 78 0.78 14.32 -11.55
CA ILE A 78 1.04 15.77 -11.53
C ILE A 78 2.45 16.10 -12.00
N ARG A 79 3.45 15.35 -11.53
CA ARG A 79 4.86 15.67 -11.73
C ARG A 79 5.46 15.08 -13.00
N GLU A 80 5.16 13.81 -13.27
CA GLU A 80 5.78 13.02 -14.35
C GLU A 80 4.83 12.83 -15.55
N HIS A 81 3.53 13.09 -15.39
CA HIS A 81 2.46 12.74 -16.32
C HIS A 81 2.37 11.24 -16.63
N GLY A 82 2.86 10.41 -15.70
CA GLY A 82 2.95 8.95 -15.77
C GLY A 82 3.41 8.39 -14.44
N PHE A 83 3.68 7.08 -14.41
CA PHE A 83 4.20 6.43 -13.21
C PHE A 83 5.59 6.95 -12.83
N ILE A 84 5.83 7.07 -11.54
CA ILE A 84 7.17 7.39 -11.04
C ILE A 84 8.09 6.20 -11.31
N LYS A 85 9.29 6.47 -11.82
CA LYS A 85 10.21 5.44 -12.31
C LYS A 85 10.55 4.33 -11.31
N TYR A 86 10.50 4.64 -10.02
CA TYR A 86 10.85 3.72 -8.93
C TYR A 86 9.65 3.19 -8.14
N ASP A 87 8.42 3.46 -8.61
CA ASP A 87 7.22 2.88 -8.01
C ASP A 87 7.16 1.36 -8.21
N LEU A 88 6.45 0.70 -7.30
CA LEU A 88 6.31 -0.76 -7.25
C LEU A 88 4.84 -1.20 -7.25
N ASP A 89 3.92 -0.25 -7.11
CA ASP A 89 2.48 -0.44 -6.95
C ASP A 89 1.70 0.72 -7.55
N ILE A 90 0.40 0.56 -7.65
CA ILE A 90 -0.54 1.58 -8.11
C ILE A 90 -1.43 1.93 -6.94
N ASP A 91 -1.37 3.18 -6.50
CA ASP A 91 -2.24 3.70 -5.46
C ASP A 91 -3.53 4.26 -6.05
N THR A 92 -4.66 3.79 -5.54
CA THR A 92 -5.98 4.33 -5.86
C THR A 92 -6.76 4.62 -4.59
N ALA A 93 -7.78 5.44 -4.69
CA ALA A 93 -8.65 5.73 -3.57
C ALA A 93 -10.11 5.88 -3.97
N MET A 94 -10.99 5.73 -3.01
CA MET A 94 -12.40 6.08 -3.10
C MET A 94 -12.93 6.51 -1.73
N TRP A 95 -14.07 7.18 -1.74
CA TRP A 95 -14.81 7.38 -0.49
C TRP A 95 -15.47 6.07 -0.08
N ILE A 96 -15.51 5.79 1.22
CA ILE A 96 -16.13 4.55 1.72
C ILE A 96 -17.60 4.42 1.30
N ASP A 97 -18.29 5.56 1.13
CA ASP A 97 -19.68 5.58 0.68
C ASP A 97 -19.85 5.13 -0.79
N ASP A 98 -18.79 5.18 -1.59
CA ASP A 98 -18.77 4.73 -2.98
C ASP A 98 -18.37 3.23 -3.11
N PHE A 99 -17.95 2.59 -2.01
CA PHE A 99 -17.61 1.17 -2.00
C PHE A 99 -18.86 0.31 -2.26
N LYS A 100 -18.69 -0.66 -3.15
CA LYS A 100 -19.67 -1.69 -3.46
C LYS A 100 -19.01 -3.06 -3.36
N PRO A 101 -19.56 -4.03 -2.61
CA PRO A 101 -18.98 -5.37 -2.50
C PRO A 101 -18.77 -6.06 -3.85
N GLU A 102 -19.65 -5.80 -4.83
CA GLU A 102 -19.60 -6.34 -6.18
C GLU A 102 -18.32 -5.94 -6.95
N MET A 103 -17.62 -4.89 -6.49
CA MET A 103 -16.34 -4.47 -7.02
C MET A 103 -15.28 -5.57 -6.91
N VAL A 104 -15.22 -6.25 -5.77
CA VAL A 104 -14.26 -7.33 -5.53
C VAL A 104 -14.46 -8.43 -6.55
N GLU A 105 -15.70 -8.91 -6.72
CA GLU A 105 -16.02 -9.92 -7.71
C GLU A 105 -15.78 -9.46 -9.16
N ALA A 106 -15.99 -8.17 -9.45
CA ALA A 106 -15.71 -7.62 -10.78
C ALA A 106 -14.21 -7.62 -11.10
N LEU A 107 -13.37 -7.22 -10.14
CA LEU A 107 -11.91 -7.27 -10.26
C LEU A 107 -11.42 -8.72 -10.42
N GLU A 108 -11.93 -9.66 -9.62
CA GLU A 108 -11.57 -11.07 -9.74
C GLU A 108 -11.97 -11.66 -11.11
N ARG A 109 -13.16 -11.33 -11.61
CA ARG A 109 -13.59 -11.74 -12.96
C ARG A 109 -12.72 -11.14 -14.08
N ALA A 110 -12.16 -9.95 -13.86
CA ALA A 110 -11.20 -9.34 -14.78
C ALA A 110 -9.80 -9.95 -14.69
N GLY A 111 -9.57 -10.88 -13.75
CA GLY A 111 -8.32 -11.61 -13.58
C GLY A 111 -7.43 -11.11 -12.44
N PHE A 112 -7.86 -10.09 -11.69
CA PHE A 112 -7.15 -9.68 -10.49
C PHE A 112 -7.23 -10.75 -9.40
N THR A 113 -6.15 -10.92 -8.67
CA THR A 113 -6.10 -11.74 -7.46
C THR A 113 -6.25 -10.81 -6.26
N TRP A 114 -7.28 -11.03 -5.45
CA TRP A 114 -7.36 -10.38 -4.14
C TRP A 114 -6.28 -10.95 -3.22
N LEU A 115 -5.41 -10.11 -2.71
CA LEU A 115 -4.33 -10.52 -1.82
C LEU A 115 -4.76 -10.43 -0.36
N PHE A 116 -5.25 -9.28 0.05
CA PHE A 116 -5.74 -9.04 1.41
C PHE A 116 -6.57 -7.76 1.50
N SER A 117 -7.29 -7.66 2.60
CA SER A 117 -7.92 -6.43 3.07
C SER A 117 -7.47 -6.16 4.50
N HIS A 118 -7.09 -4.93 4.79
CA HIS A 118 -6.91 -4.45 6.15
C HIS A 118 -8.16 -3.69 6.58
N LYS A 119 -8.66 -3.95 7.78
CA LYS A 119 -9.92 -3.37 8.25
C LYS A 119 -9.83 -2.96 9.71
N VAL A 120 -10.48 -1.84 10.04
CA VAL A 120 -10.78 -1.43 11.42
C VAL A 120 -12.29 -1.47 11.59
N ASP A 121 -12.76 -2.17 12.63
CA ASP A 121 -14.20 -2.29 12.93
C ASP A 121 -14.99 -2.79 11.69
N ASP A 122 -14.53 -3.89 11.10
CA ASP A 122 -15.11 -4.50 9.90
C ASP A 122 -15.23 -3.54 8.70
N GLY A 123 -14.24 -2.65 8.57
CA GLY A 123 -14.17 -1.66 7.49
C GLY A 123 -15.05 -0.42 7.71
N ARG A 124 -15.76 -0.31 8.82
CA ARG A 124 -16.58 0.88 9.13
C ARG A 124 -15.76 2.10 9.50
N LEU A 125 -14.56 1.90 10.03
CA LEU A 125 -13.67 2.96 10.50
C LEU A 125 -12.35 3.05 9.76
N GLY A 126 -11.98 2.02 9.03
CA GLY A 126 -10.77 1.99 8.22
C GLY A 126 -10.76 0.76 7.33
N ARG A 127 -10.32 0.94 6.08
CA ARG A 127 -10.20 -0.13 5.10
C ARG A 127 -9.12 0.21 4.09
N GLU A 128 -8.43 -0.82 3.65
CA GLU A 128 -7.50 -0.85 2.53
C GLU A 128 -7.60 -2.21 1.88
N ASP A 129 -7.76 -2.27 0.58
CA ASP A 129 -7.80 -3.52 -0.19
C ASP A 129 -6.62 -3.57 -1.15
N THR A 130 -5.94 -4.70 -1.22
CA THR A 130 -4.84 -4.94 -2.15
C THR A 130 -5.18 -6.06 -3.11
N PHE A 131 -5.04 -5.77 -4.39
CA PHE A 131 -5.16 -6.72 -5.49
C PHE A 131 -3.84 -6.82 -6.26
N GLU A 132 -3.69 -7.88 -7.04
CA GLU A 132 -2.54 -8.09 -7.92
C GLU A 132 -3.01 -8.60 -9.29
N TYR A 133 -2.38 -8.08 -10.33
CA TYR A 133 -2.50 -8.62 -11.68
C TYR A 133 -1.13 -8.54 -12.37
N HIS A 134 -0.67 -9.63 -12.99
CA HIS A 134 0.63 -9.75 -13.65
C HIS A 134 1.83 -9.29 -12.79
N GLY A 135 1.76 -9.55 -11.46
CA GLY A 135 2.82 -9.19 -10.51
C GLY A 135 2.86 -7.72 -10.12
N VAL A 136 1.91 -6.91 -10.56
CA VAL A 136 1.73 -5.52 -10.14
C VAL A 136 0.60 -5.43 -9.14
N ARG A 137 0.86 -4.81 -8.01
CA ARG A 137 -0.15 -4.52 -6.99
C ARG A 137 -0.91 -3.26 -7.34
N ILE A 138 -2.18 -3.26 -6.95
CA ILE A 138 -3.01 -2.09 -6.90
C ILE A 138 -3.66 -2.02 -5.53
N ASP A 139 -3.42 -0.92 -4.84
CA ASP A 139 -3.92 -0.66 -3.51
C ASP A 139 -5.10 0.32 -3.61
N ILE A 140 -6.16 0.03 -2.86
CA ILE A 140 -7.38 0.82 -2.81
C ILE A 140 -7.53 1.35 -1.39
N PHE A 141 -7.27 2.64 -1.21
CA PHE A 141 -7.46 3.34 0.05
C PHE A 141 -8.88 3.88 0.15
N TYR A 142 -9.50 3.72 1.30
CA TYR A 142 -10.84 4.24 1.53
C TYR A 142 -10.79 5.46 2.42
N PHE A 143 -11.35 6.58 1.92
CA PHE A 143 -11.46 7.80 2.68
C PHE A 143 -12.78 7.86 3.45
N TYR A 144 -12.67 8.28 4.69
CA TYR A 144 -13.76 8.44 5.63
C TYR A 144 -13.99 9.92 5.93
N PRO A 145 -15.23 10.38 5.97
CA PRO A 145 -15.52 11.73 6.44
C PRO A 145 -15.22 11.84 7.95
N ALA A 146 -14.76 13.00 8.38
CA ALA A 146 -14.61 13.33 9.77
C ALA A 146 -15.35 14.62 10.08
N VAL A 147 -15.91 14.73 11.29
CA VAL A 147 -16.58 15.95 11.77
C VAL A 147 -15.52 16.87 12.35
N ASP A 148 -15.53 18.14 11.90
CA ASP A 148 -14.58 19.18 12.35
C ASP A 148 -13.09 18.86 12.15
N ARG A 149 -12.78 17.96 11.19
CA ARG A 149 -11.43 17.56 10.81
C ARG A 149 -11.32 17.31 9.32
N LEU A 150 -10.09 17.12 8.84
CA LEU A 150 -9.86 16.59 7.51
C LEU A 150 -10.40 15.16 7.40
N PRO A 151 -10.82 14.76 6.19
CA PRO A 151 -11.08 13.35 5.92
C PRO A 151 -9.82 12.54 6.16
N TYR A 152 -9.99 11.24 6.40
CA TYR A 152 -8.84 10.36 6.62
C TYR A 152 -9.00 9.04 5.86
N CYS A 153 -7.87 8.44 5.52
CA CYS A 153 -7.77 7.01 5.23
C CYS A 153 -6.89 6.33 6.29
N CYS A 154 -6.79 5.03 6.23
CA CYS A 154 -5.91 4.27 7.11
C CYS A 154 -4.79 3.60 6.31
N ASP A 155 -3.61 3.55 6.90
CA ASP A 155 -2.59 2.56 6.62
C ASP A 155 -2.38 1.65 7.84
N PHE A 156 -1.61 0.58 7.67
CA PHE A 156 -1.58 -0.51 8.64
C PHE A 156 -0.17 -1.04 8.86
N LEU A 157 0.33 -0.91 10.08
CA LEU A 157 1.65 -1.41 10.46
C LEU A 157 1.58 -2.75 11.19
N MET A 158 2.62 -3.55 11.01
CA MET A 158 2.88 -4.71 11.87
C MET A 158 3.86 -4.30 12.96
N GLU A 159 3.47 -4.41 14.22
CA GLU A 159 4.36 -4.20 15.36
C GLU A 159 4.79 -5.52 16.01
N GLN A 160 5.93 -5.48 16.69
CA GLN A 160 6.42 -6.64 17.44
C GLN A 160 5.42 -7.02 18.55
N GLY A 161 5.05 -8.29 18.60
CA GLY A 161 4.10 -8.80 19.61
C GLY A 161 2.66 -8.87 19.15
N MET A 162 2.34 -8.35 17.96
CA MET A 162 1.04 -8.55 17.34
C MET A 162 0.92 -9.94 16.74
N GLU A 163 -0.29 -10.47 16.70
CA GLU A 163 -0.61 -11.68 15.96
C GLU A 163 -0.50 -11.42 14.45
N SER A 164 -0.28 -12.48 13.66
CA SER A 164 0.03 -12.35 12.24
C SER A 164 -1.07 -11.65 11.42
N HIS A 165 -2.31 -11.71 11.89
CA HIS A 165 -3.46 -11.05 11.26
C HIS A 165 -3.78 -9.68 11.88
N GLN A 166 -3.12 -9.28 12.95
CA GLN A 166 -3.33 -7.97 13.60
C GLN A 166 -2.44 -6.89 13.00
N ARG A 167 -2.91 -5.67 12.99
CA ARG A 167 -2.20 -4.47 12.55
C ARG A 167 -2.46 -3.30 13.49
N LEU A 168 -1.48 -2.43 13.64
CA LEU A 168 -1.67 -1.09 14.19
C LEU A 168 -2.23 -0.20 13.08
N PRO A 169 -3.47 0.27 13.17
CA PRO A 169 -3.98 1.24 12.21
C PRO A 169 -3.41 2.63 12.52
N ARG A 170 -3.05 3.36 11.46
CA ARG A 170 -2.74 4.78 11.54
C ARG A 170 -3.72 5.53 10.65
N ARG A 171 -4.23 6.64 11.11
CA ARG A 171 -5.06 7.54 10.30
C ARG A 171 -4.17 8.58 9.63
N LEU A 172 -4.31 8.68 8.34
CA LEU A 172 -3.72 9.72 7.52
C LEU A 172 -4.80 10.77 7.29
N GLU A 173 -4.76 11.86 8.06
CA GLU A 173 -5.70 12.97 7.96
C GLU A 173 -5.22 13.94 6.87
N ILE A 174 -5.79 13.86 5.68
CA ILE A 174 -5.32 14.55 4.47
C ILE A 174 -6.49 15.20 3.75
N PRO A 175 -6.34 16.44 3.19
CA PRO A 175 -7.34 17.06 2.33
C PRO A 175 -7.64 16.15 1.13
N PHE A 176 -8.87 15.67 1.02
CA PHE A 176 -9.26 14.80 -0.09
C PHE A 176 -10.67 15.17 -0.57
N SER A 177 -10.74 15.70 -1.80
CA SER A 177 -12.00 16.18 -2.39
C SER A 177 -12.92 15.02 -2.80
N ARG A 178 -14.23 15.22 -2.64
CA ARG A 178 -15.24 14.35 -3.25
C ARG A 178 -15.41 14.60 -4.75
N GLU A 179 -15.12 15.82 -5.18
CA GLU A 179 -15.08 16.17 -6.59
C GLU A 179 -13.80 15.63 -7.20
N ARG A 180 -13.90 15.22 -8.45
CA ARG A 180 -12.80 14.63 -9.20
C ARG A 180 -12.73 15.18 -10.61
N ARG A 181 -11.52 15.28 -11.14
CA ARG A 181 -11.26 15.73 -12.51
C ARG A 181 -10.56 14.64 -13.31
N LYS A 182 -10.85 14.59 -14.61
CA LYS A 182 -10.14 13.71 -15.55
C LYS A 182 -8.80 14.32 -15.93
N VAL A 183 -7.80 13.48 -16.02
CA VAL A 183 -6.48 13.83 -16.54
C VAL A 183 -5.97 12.71 -17.46
N SER A 184 -5.05 13.06 -18.36
CA SER A 184 -4.31 12.06 -19.14
C SER A 184 -3.17 11.50 -18.33
N PHE A 185 -3.09 10.19 -18.21
CA PHE A 185 -2.05 9.47 -17.48
C PHE A 185 -1.72 8.18 -18.26
N GLU A 186 -0.45 7.95 -18.60
CA GLU A 186 -0.02 6.77 -19.37
C GLU A 186 -0.83 6.56 -20.68
N GLY A 187 -1.32 7.64 -21.27
CA GLY A 187 -2.10 7.59 -22.51
C GLY A 187 -3.55 7.10 -22.34
N MET A 188 -4.07 7.08 -21.13
CA MET A 188 -5.48 6.85 -20.82
C MET A 188 -6.05 8.00 -19.98
N GLU A 189 -7.37 8.11 -19.90
CA GLU A 189 -8.04 9.03 -18.98
C GLU A 189 -8.20 8.35 -17.61
N VAL A 190 -7.79 9.04 -16.54
CA VAL A 190 -7.99 8.63 -15.16
C VAL A 190 -8.57 9.79 -14.36
N TYR A 191 -8.95 9.53 -13.13
CA TYR A 191 -9.46 10.56 -12.23
C TYR A 191 -8.46 10.90 -11.14
N LEU A 192 -8.27 12.20 -10.88
CA LEU A 192 -7.66 12.74 -9.68
C LEU A 192 -8.72 13.40 -8.79
N PRO A 193 -8.54 13.48 -7.46
CA PRO A 193 -9.33 14.40 -6.65
C PRO A 193 -9.14 15.82 -7.16
N ASP A 194 -10.16 16.66 -7.09
CA ASP A 194 -10.10 18.02 -7.64
C ASP A 194 -9.01 18.88 -6.97
N ASN A 195 -8.70 18.58 -5.71
CA ASN A 195 -7.62 19.21 -4.93
C ASN A 195 -6.31 18.39 -4.90
N ALA A 196 -5.97 17.70 -5.99
CA ALA A 196 -4.79 16.80 -6.05
C ALA A 196 -3.47 17.52 -5.73
N GLU A 197 -3.29 18.76 -6.13
CA GLU A 197 -2.11 19.56 -5.83
C GLU A 197 -2.01 19.88 -4.32
N GLU A 198 -3.09 20.26 -3.69
CA GLU A 198 -3.17 20.47 -2.24
C GLU A 198 -2.89 19.16 -1.49
N PHE A 199 -3.42 18.03 -1.96
CA PHE A 199 -3.12 16.71 -1.43
C PHE A 199 -1.61 16.41 -1.47
N CYS A 200 -0.96 16.66 -2.61
CA CYS A 200 0.49 16.45 -2.76
C CYS A 200 1.30 17.36 -1.84
N GLU A 201 0.98 18.64 -1.80
CA GLU A 201 1.68 19.59 -0.93
C GLU A 201 1.54 19.19 0.55
N TYR A 202 0.34 18.79 0.95
CA TYR A 202 0.06 18.36 2.32
C TYR A 202 0.79 17.05 2.69
N ARG A 203 0.85 16.08 1.77
CA ARG A 203 1.45 14.76 2.01
C ARG A 203 2.96 14.76 1.89
N TYR A 204 3.51 15.46 0.92
CA TYR A 204 4.91 15.40 0.52
C TYR A 204 5.70 16.68 0.83
N GLY A 205 5.03 17.76 1.21
CA GLY A 205 5.63 19.07 1.46
C GLY A 205 5.55 20.00 0.25
N ALA A 206 5.84 21.29 0.46
CA ALA A 206 5.75 22.33 -0.57
C ALA A 206 6.70 22.11 -1.76
N ASP A 207 7.71 21.30 -1.59
CA ASP A 207 8.70 20.94 -2.60
C ASP A 207 8.40 19.61 -3.32
N TYR A 208 7.16 19.09 -3.24
CA TYR A 208 6.75 17.80 -3.81
C TYR A 208 7.05 17.64 -5.30
N MET A 209 7.18 18.74 -6.03
CA MET A 209 7.59 18.75 -7.44
C MET A 209 9.06 18.37 -7.65
N ILE A 210 9.88 18.36 -6.60
CA ILE A 210 11.29 17.98 -6.63
C ILE A 210 11.40 16.50 -6.21
N PRO A 211 11.90 15.59 -7.06
CA PRO A 211 12.05 14.19 -6.69
C PRO A 211 12.92 14.02 -5.44
N ASN A 212 12.39 13.35 -4.43
CA ASN A 212 13.12 13.00 -3.20
C ASN A 212 13.20 11.46 -3.06
N PRO A 213 14.33 10.84 -3.46
CA PRO A 213 14.50 9.38 -3.38
C PRO A 213 14.61 8.84 -1.95
N ASP A 214 14.85 9.72 -0.97
CA ASP A 214 14.96 9.35 0.44
C ASP A 214 13.63 9.49 1.20
N TRP A 215 12.56 9.90 0.52
CA TRP A 215 11.24 10.00 1.11
C TRP A 215 10.72 8.63 1.53
N LYS A 216 10.11 8.55 2.72
CA LYS A 216 9.58 7.30 3.26
C LYS A 216 8.11 7.46 3.61
N TRP A 217 7.31 6.50 3.17
CA TRP A 217 5.87 6.46 3.41
C TRP A 217 5.50 6.26 4.89
N ASP A 218 6.36 5.56 5.65
CA ASP A 218 6.21 5.24 7.07
C ASP A 218 6.91 6.23 8.01
N GLY A 219 7.50 7.29 7.46
CA GLY A 219 8.18 8.34 8.21
C GLY A 219 7.24 9.09 9.16
N GLU A 220 7.81 9.68 10.21
CA GLU A 220 7.06 10.57 11.09
C GLU A 220 6.51 11.77 10.30
N CYS A 221 5.21 12.00 10.39
CA CYS A 221 4.49 13.09 9.76
C CYS A 221 3.37 13.54 10.69
N GLU A 222 3.18 14.86 10.84
CA GLU A 222 2.15 15.45 11.70
C GLU A 222 0.72 14.99 11.34
N HIS A 223 0.54 14.53 10.10
CA HIS A 223 -0.76 14.12 9.56
C HIS A 223 -1.05 12.64 9.76
N ILE A 224 -0.12 11.90 10.37
CA ILE A 224 -0.26 10.49 10.66
C ILE A 224 -0.49 10.31 12.15
N VAL A 225 -1.65 9.79 12.50
CA VAL A 225 -2.06 9.54 13.88
C VAL A 225 -2.18 8.05 14.11
N GLU A 226 -1.30 7.47 14.95
CA GLU A 226 -1.46 6.09 15.39
C GLU A 226 -2.76 5.91 16.18
N TRP A 227 -3.53 4.91 15.82
CA TRP A 227 -4.82 4.65 16.44
C TRP A 227 -4.75 3.46 17.40
N ARG A 228 -4.01 3.65 18.50
CA ARG A 228 -3.65 2.58 19.47
C ARG A 228 -4.84 2.00 20.23
N GLU A 229 -6.00 2.69 20.27
CA GLU A 229 -7.22 2.19 20.88
C GLU A 229 -7.99 1.22 19.95
N LYS A 230 -7.51 1.03 18.73
CA LYS A 230 -8.07 0.13 17.75
C LYS A 230 -7.07 -0.91 17.29
N ILE A 231 -7.59 -2.02 16.84
CA ILE A 231 -6.81 -3.07 16.18
C ILE A 231 -7.33 -3.18 14.78
N GLY A 232 -6.41 -3.11 13.82
CA GLY A 232 -6.66 -3.47 12.45
C GLY A 232 -6.57 -4.98 12.28
N VAL A 233 -7.39 -5.53 11.41
CA VAL A 233 -7.42 -6.96 11.11
C VAL A 233 -7.16 -7.17 9.63
N THR A 234 -6.26 -8.10 9.32
CA THR A 234 -5.98 -8.52 7.95
C THR A 234 -6.86 -9.71 7.60
N GLU A 235 -7.68 -9.55 6.57
CA GLU A 235 -8.33 -10.67 5.88
C GLU A 235 -7.54 -11.01 4.62
N SER A 236 -7.41 -12.29 4.34
CA SER A 236 -6.74 -12.82 3.14
C SER A 236 -7.20 -14.25 2.89
N ALA A 237 -6.76 -14.85 1.79
CA ALA A 237 -7.02 -16.26 1.54
C ALA A 237 -6.55 -17.18 2.69
N LYS A 238 -5.52 -16.75 3.44
CA LYS A 238 -5.02 -17.47 4.63
C LYS A 238 -5.87 -17.18 5.88
N TYR A 239 -6.46 -15.97 5.99
CA TYR A 239 -7.24 -15.50 7.13
C TYR A 239 -8.58 -14.91 6.66
N PRO A 240 -9.53 -15.74 6.18
CA PRO A 240 -10.71 -15.28 5.45
C PRO A 240 -11.75 -14.54 6.29
N HIS A 241 -11.58 -14.37 7.57
CA HIS A 241 -12.47 -13.59 8.45
C HIS A 241 -11.70 -12.94 9.59
N GLY A 242 -10.48 -12.45 9.30
CA GLY A 242 -9.65 -11.80 10.30
C GLY A 242 -9.32 -12.69 11.45
N GLU A 243 -9.26 -14.00 11.28
CA GLU A 243 -8.93 -14.95 12.18
C GLU A 243 -9.89 -15.64 13.04
N ARG A 244 -9.79 -16.82 13.18
CA ARG A 244 -10.42 -17.55 14.26
C ARG A 244 -9.42 -17.94 15.27
N GLN A 245 -9.70 -17.55 16.47
CA GLN A 245 -9.10 -18.18 17.60
C GLN A 245 -9.16 -19.67 17.43
N ASP A 246 -8.04 -20.32 17.22
CA ASP A 246 -7.87 -21.69 17.64
C ASP A 246 -7.90 -21.71 19.16
N THR A 247 -9.09 -21.52 19.69
CA THR A 247 -9.41 -22.02 21.02
C THR A 247 -9.56 -23.52 20.87
N ASN A 248 -8.44 -24.22 20.90
CA ASN A 248 -8.45 -25.59 21.35
C ASN A 248 -7.07 -25.99 21.89
N ILE A 249 -7.12 -26.16 23.19
CA ILE A 249 -6.29 -26.93 24.12
C ILE A 249 -5.08 -26.22 24.68
#